data_8ab7b95e0c31947f3edc985a78e580cf
#
_entry.id   8ab7b95e0c31947f3edc985a78e580cf
#
_cell.length_a   1.000
_cell.length_b   1.000
_cell.length_c   1.000
_cell.angle_alpha   90.00
_cell.angle_beta   90.00
_cell.angle_gamma   90.00
#
_symmetry.space_group_name_H-M   'P 1'
#
loop_
_entity.id
_entity.type
_entity.pdbx_description
1 polymer ?
#
loop_
_entity_poly.entity_id
_entity_poly.type
_entity_poly.pdbx_seq_one_letter_code
_entity_poly.pdbx_strand_id
1 'polypeptide(L)'
;MILFLASKKDLASYNIHNYLLEAYNFHQSAIGCAEESLSEYQGIFLLKIDQEVVTADLRLIEEELQPDLIIVLSRHRAESGMPALLAHAQGNWTNKALLGGKPQTLSMTSASALKLAINALNEQKKQLGLEKYLVGLEVTHHGPITAKPMIFVEIGSSKTEWRASMPAKAVGEAAMDIARKWPLTFPSVVGIGGTHYAPRFNELITQTEYAVSHIIPKYYLDSVNLPMMLKQATSKTLEQIGICAYDHGGTKSLHRKHAREAAEDLGLDFVRIRDLLRGC
;
A
#
# COMPACT_ATOMS: atom_id res chain seq x y z
N MET A 1 -3.37 17.53 -4.33
CA MET A 1 -1.90 17.48 -4.04
C MET A 1 -1.48 16.03 -3.82
N ILE A 2 -0.35 15.59 -4.40
CA ILE A 2 0.24 14.27 -4.12
C ILE A 2 1.48 14.47 -3.28
N LEU A 3 1.58 13.71 -2.19
CA LEU A 3 2.69 13.80 -1.24
C LEU A 3 3.50 12.49 -1.26
N PHE A 4 4.78 12.57 -1.62
CA PHE A 4 5.75 11.52 -1.36
C PHE A 4 6.33 11.72 0.04
N LEU A 5 6.24 10.70 0.87
CA LEU A 5 6.72 10.74 2.25
C LEU A 5 7.91 9.79 2.40
N ALA A 6 9.05 10.35 2.79
CA ALA A 6 10.28 9.62 3.05
C ALA A 6 10.76 9.80 4.50
N SER A 7 11.62 8.90 4.97
CA SER A 7 12.20 8.94 6.31
C SER A 7 13.73 8.94 6.26
N LYS A 8 14.36 9.77 7.11
CA LYS A 8 15.82 9.73 7.34
C LYS A 8 16.26 8.48 8.11
N LYS A 9 15.34 7.83 8.85
CA LYS A 9 15.62 6.62 9.65
C LYS A 9 15.55 5.33 8.83
N ASP A 10 15.01 5.40 7.63
CA ASP A 10 14.84 4.30 6.69
C ASP A 10 15.83 4.43 5.52
N LEU A 11 16.75 3.49 5.39
CA LEU A 11 17.81 3.53 4.39
C LEU A 11 17.26 3.43 2.95
N ALA A 12 16.25 2.59 2.71
CA ALA A 12 15.62 2.50 1.39
C ALA A 12 14.90 3.80 1.05
N SER A 13 14.12 4.31 2.00
CA SER A 13 13.41 5.59 1.90
C SER A 13 14.37 6.74 1.57
N TYR A 14 15.48 6.83 2.29
CA TYR A 14 16.50 7.84 2.06
C TYR A 14 17.11 7.76 0.65
N ASN A 15 17.39 6.55 0.15
CA ASN A 15 17.94 6.35 -1.18
C ASN A 15 16.94 6.66 -2.29
N ILE A 16 15.66 6.29 -2.12
CA ILE A 16 14.60 6.65 -3.06
C ILE A 16 14.42 8.17 -3.11
N HIS A 17 14.39 8.83 -1.94
CA HIS A 17 14.31 10.29 -1.85
C HIS A 17 15.46 10.97 -2.59
N ASN A 18 16.71 10.53 -2.37
CA ASN A 18 17.88 11.11 -3.05
C ASN A 18 17.82 10.89 -4.57
N TYR A 19 17.40 9.69 -5.01
CA TYR A 19 17.18 9.42 -6.41
C TYR A 19 16.18 10.43 -7.02
N LEU A 20 15.06 10.70 -6.37
CA LEU A 20 14.06 11.64 -6.86
C LEU A 20 14.61 13.07 -6.97
N LEU A 21 15.41 13.52 -5.99
CA LEU A 21 16.05 14.84 -6.06
C LEU A 21 17.07 14.95 -7.19
N GLU A 22 17.82 13.89 -7.48
CA GLU A 22 18.81 13.84 -8.55
C GLU A 22 18.19 13.73 -9.95
N ALA A 23 17.12 12.92 -10.07
CA ALA A 23 16.49 12.63 -11.37
C ALA A 23 15.48 13.70 -11.79
N TYR A 24 14.91 14.44 -10.86
CA TYR A 24 13.89 15.45 -11.08
C TYR A 24 14.27 16.78 -10.43
N ASN A 25 13.89 17.89 -11.05
CA ASN A 25 14.20 19.23 -10.55
C ASN A 25 13.26 19.62 -9.38
N PHE A 26 13.22 18.81 -8.32
CA PHE A 26 12.54 19.23 -7.09
C PHE A 26 13.25 20.44 -6.49
N HIS A 27 12.50 21.49 -6.20
CA HIS A 27 12.98 22.71 -5.54
C HIS A 27 12.26 22.91 -4.22
N GLN A 28 12.84 23.71 -3.32
CA GLN A 28 12.22 23.97 -2.04
C GLN A 28 10.82 24.58 -2.25
N SER A 29 9.83 24.00 -1.58
CA SER A 29 8.44 24.48 -1.68
C SER A 29 8.27 25.84 -1.01
N ALA A 30 7.43 26.68 -1.61
CA ALA A 30 6.98 27.92 -0.99
C ALA A 30 5.97 27.66 0.15
N ILE A 31 5.34 26.50 0.16
CA ILE A 31 4.46 26.05 1.25
C ILE A 31 5.36 25.59 2.39
N GLY A 32 5.29 26.29 3.54
CA GLY A 32 6.01 25.89 4.76
C GLY A 32 5.34 24.67 5.39
N CYS A 33 6.15 23.68 5.74
CA CYS A 33 5.77 22.63 6.69
C CYS A 33 6.68 22.81 7.91
N ALA A 34 6.14 22.91 9.11
CA ALA A 34 6.79 23.51 10.27
C ALA A 34 8.11 22.86 10.73
N GLU A 35 8.42 21.64 10.33
CA GLU A 35 9.58 20.88 10.86
C GLU A 35 10.50 20.22 9.83
N GLU A 36 10.18 20.28 8.50
CA GLU A 36 10.84 19.39 7.54
C GLU A 36 11.13 20.05 6.18
N SER A 37 12.10 19.50 5.46
CA SER A 37 12.41 19.95 4.10
C SER A 37 11.34 19.45 3.13
N LEU A 38 10.40 20.30 2.78
CA LEU A 38 9.41 20.07 1.73
C LEU A 38 9.94 20.58 0.41
N SER A 39 9.99 19.70 -0.59
CA SER A 39 10.35 20.03 -1.96
C SER A 39 9.16 19.80 -2.89
N GLU A 40 9.13 20.53 -4.01
CA GLU A 40 8.05 20.46 -4.99
C GLU A 40 8.58 20.29 -6.40
N TYR A 41 7.88 19.49 -7.21
CA TYR A 41 8.07 19.33 -8.64
C TYR A 41 6.74 19.10 -9.34
N GLN A 42 6.30 20.06 -10.16
CA GLN A 42 5.06 19.98 -10.96
C GLN A 42 3.80 19.59 -10.15
N GLY A 43 3.64 20.16 -8.95
CA GLY A 43 2.50 19.87 -8.07
C GLY A 43 2.61 18.57 -7.29
N ILE A 44 3.73 17.86 -7.39
CA ILE A 44 4.10 16.71 -6.56
C ILE A 44 5.02 17.20 -5.45
N PHE A 45 4.71 16.84 -4.21
CA PHE A 45 5.48 17.24 -3.03
C PHE A 45 6.28 16.07 -2.50
N LEU A 46 7.50 16.33 -2.09
CA LEU A 46 8.42 15.36 -1.49
C LEU A 46 8.84 15.85 -0.11
N LEU A 47 8.38 15.15 0.92
CA LEU A 47 8.64 15.44 2.32
C LEU A 47 9.55 14.37 2.93
N LYS A 48 10.58 14.79 3.68
CA LYS A 48 11.47 13.87 4.39
C LYS A 48 11.44 14.16 5.89
N ILE A 49 10.86 13.23 6.66
CA ILE A 49 10.76 13.32 8.12
C ILE A 49 11.93 12.66 8.85
N ASP A 50 12.18 13.06 10.11
CA ASP A 50 13.25 12.51 10.95
C ASP A 50 12.73 11.50 11.99
N GLN A 51 11.78 10.65 11.59
CA GLN A 51 11.23 9.57 12.40
C GLN A 51 10.86 8.38 11.50
N GLU A 52 10.66 7.20 12.10
CA GLU A 52 10.15 6.02 11.38
C GLU A 52 8.69 6.26 10.98
N VAL A 53 8.38 6.14 9.67
CA VAL A 53 7.03 6.45 9.15
C VAL A 53 5.95 5.59 9.80
N VAL A 54 6.23 4.30 10.04
CA VAL A 54 5.25 3.35 10.61
C VAL A 54 4.70 3.77 11.98
N THR A 55 5.47 4.58 12.74
CA THR A 55 5.08 5.10 14.06
C THR A 55 4.84 6.61 14.07
N ALA A 56 4.96 7.28 12.91
CA ALA A 56 4.83 8.72 12.81
C ALA A 56 3.39 9.19 13.11
N ASP A 57 3.28 10.35 13.73
CA ASP A 57 2.02 11.09 13.81
C ASP A 57 1.93 12.05 12.63
N LEU A 58 1.11 11.73 11.67
CA LEU A 58 0.97 12.50 10.44
C LEU A 58 -0.10 13.60 10.50
N ARG A 59 -0.78 13.80 11.63
CA ARG A 59 -1.92 14.73 11.75
C ARG A 59 -1.57 16.15 11.34
N LEU A 60 -0.43 16.68 11.79
CA LEU A 60 0.01 18.03 11.41
C LEU A 60 0.29 18.14 9.90
N ILE A 61 0.96 17.13 9.33
CA ILE A 61 1.23 17.05 7.89
C ILE A 61 -0.08 17.02 7.09
N GLU A 62 -1.06 16.22 7.57
CA GLU A 62 -2.38 16.14 6.95
C GLU A 62 -3.16 17.45 7.05
N GLU A 63 -3.08 18.15 8.17
CA GLU A 63 -3.75 19.43 8.41
C GLU A 63 -3.13 20.57 7.59
N GLU A 64 -1.81 20.66 7.52
CA GLU A 64 -1.09 21.71 6.82
C GLU A 64 -1.11 21.51 5.29
N LEU A 65 -0.89 20.30 4.80
CA LEU A 65 -0.71 20.02 3.37
C LEU A 65 -1.98 19.52 2.68
N GLN A 66 -2.96 18.96 3.40
CA GLN A 66 -4.21 18.42 2.85
C GLN A 66 -4.00 17.53 1.61
N PRO A 67 -3.14 16.49 1.65
CA PRO A 67 -2.86 15.69 0.47
C PRO A 67 -4.07 14.86 0.02
N ASP A 68 -4.25 14.72 -1.29
CA ASP A 68 -5.26 13.83 -1.90
C ASP A 68 -4.78 12.37 -1.89
N LEU A 69 -3.44 12.17 -1.95
CA LEU A 69 -2.79 10.86 -1.86
C LEU A 69 -1.41 11.03 -1.21
N ILE A 70 -1.11 10.15 -0.26
CA ILE A 70 0.22 10.00 0.34
C ILE A 70 0.85 8.70 -0.19
N ILE A 71 2.03 8.79 -0.78
CA ILE A 71 2.83 7.64 -1.21
C ILE A 71 4.05 7.57 -0.29
N VAL A 72 4.07 6.58 0.59
CA VAL A 72 5.20 6.34 1.49
C VAL A 72 6.25 5.53 0.75
N LEU A 73 7.46 6.08 0.68
CA LEU A 73 8.64 5.43 0.12
C LEU A 73 9.40 4.75 1.26
N SER A 74 9.48 3.41 1.28
CA SER A 74 9.88 2.69 2.49
C SER A 74 10.70 1.43 2.21
N ARG A 75 11.21 0.82 3.29
CA ARG A 75 11.81 -0.51 3.27
C ARG A 75 10.80 -1.58 3.67
N HIS A 76 10.79 -2.68 2.97
CA HIS A 76 10.27 -3.96 3.45
C HIS A 76 11.39 -4.79 4.09
N ARG A 77 11.11 -5.47 5.20
CA ARG A 77 12.05 -6.37 5.87
C ARG A 77 11.46 -7.77 6.00
N ALA A 78 12.18 -8.77 5.45
CA ALA A 78 11.83 -10.17 5.60
C ALA A 78 13.05 -11.03 5.89
N GLU A 79 12.90 -12.05 6.73
CA GLU A 79 13.98 -12.99 7.08
C GLU A 79 14.46 -13.80 5.88
N SER A 80 13.59 -14.03 4.89
CA SER A 80 13.96 -14.73 3.65
C SER A 80 15.04 -14.01 2.85
N GLY A 81 15.21 -12.68 3.04
CA GLY A 81 16.13 -11.85 2.26
C GLY A 81 15.81 -11.81 0.76
N MET A 82 14.64 -12.28 0.33
CA MET A 82 14.26 -12.30 -1.09
C MET A 82 14.10 -10.87 -1.62
N PRO A 83 14.79 -10.47 -2.69
CA PRO A 83 14.61 -9.18 -3.30
C PRO A 83 13.15 -8.94 -3.71
N ALA A 84 12.60 -7.78 -3.35
CA ALA A 84 11.20 -7.49 -3.63
C ALA A 84 10.95 -5.98 -3.85
N LEU A 85 9.93 -5.66 -4.64
CA LEU A 85 9.33 -4.34 -4.81
C LEU A 85 7.84 -4.51 -4.50
N LEU A 86 7.39 -3.91 -3.42
CA LEU A 86 6.10 -4.23 -2.82
C LEU A 86 5.23 -2.99 -2.64
N ALA A 87 3.92 -3.19 -2.57
CA ALA A 87 2.99 -2.15 -2.18
C ALA A 87 1.89 -2.72 -1.28
N HIS A 88 1.38 -1.91 -0.34
CA HIS A 88 0.29 -2.32 0.54
C HIS A 88 -0.47 -1.15 1.17
N ALA A 89 -1.68 -1.46 1.66
CA ALA A 89 -2.44 -0.61 2.56
C ALA A 89 -2.03 -0.85 4.03
N GLN A 90 -2.24 0.13 4.90
CA GLN A 90 -1.83 0.10 6.30
C GLN A 90 -3.01 -0.14 7.24
N GLY A 91 -2.72 -0.75 8.39
CA GLY A 91 -3.69 -0.95 9.47
C GLY A 91 -3.44 -2.22 10.27
N ASN A 92 -4.04 -2.26 11.46
CA ASN A 92 -3.92 -3.38 12.39
C ASN A 92 -5.26 -4.09 12.54
N TRP A 93 -5.30 -5.37 12.18
CA TRP A 93 -6.51 -6.20 12.22
C TRP A 93 -6.91 -6.65 13.63
N THR A 94 -5.95 -6.75 14.55
CA THR A 94 -6.13 -7.31 15.89
C THR A 94 -5.85 -6.26 16.99
N ASN A 95 -5.95 -6.68 18.25
CA ASN A 95 -5.62 -5.81 19.41
C ASN A 95 -4.12 -5.51 19.54
N LYS A 96 -3.28 -5.95 18.58
CA LYS A 96 -1.85 -5.69 18.58
C LYS A 96 -1.52 -4.63 17.53
N ALA A 97 -0.71 -3.63 17.92
CA ALA A 97 -0.20 -2.56 17.06
C ALA A 97 1.31 -2.37 17.31
N LEU A 98 2.08 -3.46 17.22
CA LEU A 98 3.50 -3.49 17.59
C LEU A 98 4.39 -2.63 16.67
N LEU A 99 3.95 -2.42 15.44
CA LEU A 99 4.65 -1.61 14.43
C LEU A 99 3.83 -0.36 14.08
N GLY A 100 3.42 0.39 15.09
CA GLY A 100 2.69 1.64 14.92
C GLY A 100 1.21 1.49 14.57
N GLY A 101 0.54 2.61 14.41
CA GLY A 101 -0.91 2.66 14.24
C GLY A 101 -1.68 2.45 15.53
N LYS A 102 -2.92 2.01 15.42
CA LYS A 102 -3.81 1.72 16.56
C LYS A 102 -4.35 0.28 16.46
N PRO A 103 -4.60 -0.41 17.60
CA PRO A 103 -5.27 -1.71 17.59
C PRO A 103 -6.60 -1.68 16.84
N GLN A 104 -6.91 -2.73 16.09
CA GLN A 104 -8.17 -2.91 15.36
C GLN A 104 -8.59 -1.67 14.55
N THR A 105 -7.62 -1.01 13.91
CA THR A 105 -7.85 0.22 13.16
C THR A 105 -7.11 0.16 11.83
N LEU A 106 -7.86 0.38 10.74
CA LEU A 106 -7.31 0.51 9.40
C LEU A 106 -7.09 1.99 9.05
N SER A 107 -6.08 2.24 8.26
CA SER A 107 -5.79 3.56 7.68
C SER A 107 -6.65 3.80 6.43
N MET A 108 -6.85 5.05 6.05
CA MET A 108 -7.45 5.36 4.75
C MET A 108 -6.47 4.95 3.64
N THR A 109 -6.97 4.30 2.58
CA THR A 109 -6.17 3.86 1.43
C THR A 109 -6.89 4.07 0.10
N SER A 110 -6.19 3.85 -1.01
CA SER A 110 -6.78 3.78 -2.36
C SER A 110 -6.38 2.47 -3.04
N ALA A 111 -7.37 1.69 -3.43
CA ALA A 111 -7.18 0.47 -4.21
C ALA A 111 -6.57 0.80 -5.59
N SER A 112 -7.04 1.86 -6.22
CA SER A 112 -6.55 2.32 -7.53
C SER A 112 -5.09 2.73 -7.49
N ALA A 113 -4.65 3.43 -6.44
CA ALA A 113 -3.25 3.77 -6.25
C ALA A 113 -2.38 2.51 -6.07
N LEU A 114 -2.87 1.49 -5.35
CA LEU A 114 -2.19 0.19 -5.23
C LEU A 114 -2.08 -0.53 -6.57
N LYS A 115 -3.13 -0.52 -7.40
CA LYS A 115 -3.08 -1.08 -8.75
C LYS A 115 -2.07 -0.35 -9.64
N LEU A 116 -2.07 0.98 -9.61
CA LEU A 116 -1.08 1.79 -10.32
C LEU A 116 0.34 1.46 -9.85
N ALA A 117 0.55 1.28 -8.53
CA ALA A 117 1.83 0.92 -7.96
C ALA A 117 2.34 -0.43 -8.48
N ILE A 118 1.51 -1.47 -8.46
CA ILE A 118 1.89 -2.80 -8.94
C ILE A 118 2.20 -2.77 -10.44
N ASN A 119 1.40 -2.07 -11.24
CA ASN A 119 1.64 -1.94 -12.67
C ASN A 119 2.96 -1.20 -12.95
N ALA A 120 3.21 -0.07 -12.27
CA ALA A 120 4.42 0.72 -12.43
C ALA A 120 5.67 -0.06 -11.97
N LEU A 121 5.61 -0.75 -10.83
CA LEU A 121 6.72 -1.58 -10.34
C LEU A 121 7.06 -2.74 -11.29
N ASN A 122 6.05 -3.38 -11.90
CA ASN A 122 6.27 -4.41 -12.91
C ASN A 122 6.91 -3.85 -14.18
N GLU A 123 6.52 -2.66 -14.61
CA GLU A 123 7.14 -1.96 -15.74
C GLU A 123 8.60 -1.61 -15.43
N GLN A 124 8.87 -1.02 -14.27
CA GLN A 124 10.23 -0.68 -13.84
C GLN A 124 11.12 -1.93 -13.67
N LYS A 125 10.57 -3.01 -13.13
CA LYS A 125 11.28 -4.30 -13.08
C LYS A 125 11.80 -4.72 -14.45
N LYS A 126 10.95 -4.67 -15.49
CA LYS A 126 11.32 -5.03 -16.87
C LYS A 126 12.35 -4.07 -17.45
N GLN A 127 12.10 -2.76 -17.34
CA GLN A 127 12.96 -1.73 -17.92
C GLN A 127 14.38 -1.73 -17.32
N LEU A 128 14.50 -2.05 -16.03
CA LEU A 128 15.77 -2.00 -15.29
C LEU A 128 16.44 -3.36 -15.12
N GLY A 129 15.90 -4.43 -15.71
CA GLY A 129 16.48 -5.79 -15.63
C GLY A 129 16.50 -6.34 -14.19
N LEU A 130 15.49 -6.03 -13.37
CA LEU A 130 15.39 -6.47 -11.97
C LEU A 130 14.70 -7.84 -11.84
N GLU A 131 15.08 -8.82 -12.67
CA GLU A 131 14.40 -10.11 -12.80
C GLU A 131 14.31 -10.90 -11.47
N LYS A 132 15.31 -10.72 -10.59
CA LYS A 132 15.35 -11.37 -9.29
C LYS A 132 14.36 -10.80 -8.27
N TYR A 133 13.79 -9.62 -8.53
CA TYR A 133 12.85 -8.98 -7.62
C TYR A 133 11.44 -9.52 -7.81
N LEU A 134 10.81 -9.95 -6.70
CA LEU A 134 9.38 -10.16 -6.66
C LEU A 134 8.68 -8.80 -6.72
N VAL A 135 7.64 -8.68 -7.54
CA VAL A 135 6.73 -7.52 -7.48
C VAL A 135 5.36 -7.99 -6.99
N GLY A 136 4.80 -7.30 -6.02
CA GLY A 136 3.47 -7.67 -5.55
C GLY A 136 2.88 -6.85 -4.42
N LEU A 137 1.60 -7.14 -4.15
CA LEU A 137 0.89 -6.66 -2.97
C LEU A 137 1.29 -7.49 -1.74
N GLU A 138 1.27 -6.81 -0.61
CA GLU A 138 1.18 -7.46 0.69
C GLU A 138 -0.22 -7.25 1.30
N VAL A 139 -0.57 -8.13 2.25
CA VAL A 139 -1.76 -7.92 3.07
C VAL A 139 -1.65 -6.64 3.89
N THR A 140 -2.77 -6.07 4.29
CA THR A 140 -2.77 -4.88 5.14
C THR A 140 -2.13 -5.15 6.50
N HIS A 141 -1.17 -4.33 6.90
CA HIS A 141 -0.46 -4.46 8.17
C HIS A 141 0.15 -3.12 8.61
N HIS A 142 0.63 -3.03 9.84
CA HIS A 142 1.28 -1.94 10.57
C HIS A 142 0.67 -0.52 10.39
N GLY A 143 1.25 0.47 11.06
CA GLY A 143 0.90 1.90 10.94
C GLY A 143 1.64 2.63 9.81
N PRO A 144 1.47 3.93 9.78
CA PRO A 144 0.69 4.77 10.68
C PRO A 144 -0.81 4.75 10.34
N ILE A 145 -1.62 5.47 11.12
CA ILE A 145 -3.03 5.74 10.79
C ILE A 145 -3.14 7.15 10.25
N THR A 146 -3.84 7.29 9.13
CA THR A 146 -4.13 8.56 8.47
C THR A 146 -5.61 8.66 8.08
N ALA A 147 -6.13 9.86 8.01
CA ALA A 147 -7.44 10.17 7.43
C ALA A 147 -7.37 10.40 5.92
N LYS A 148 -6.18 10.59 5.37
CA LYS A 148 -5.95 10.77 3.93
C LYS A 148 -5.59 9.44 3.24
N PRO A 149 -5.96 9.23 1.97
CA PRO A 149 -5.56 8.04 1.23
C PRO A 149 -4.04 7.88 1.23
N MET A 150 -3.56 6.72 1.67
CA MET A 150 -2.12 6.43 1.77
C MET A 150 -1.83 5.00 1.32
N ILE A 151 -0.72 4.84 0.62
CA ILE A 151 -0.14 3.55 0.26
C ILE A 151 1.35 3.54 0.59
N PHE A 152 1.88 2.36 0.89
CA PHE A 152 3.34 2.12 0.94
C PHE A 152 3.82 1.55 -0.39
N VAL A 153 5.01 1.98 -0.82
CA VAL A 153 5.75 1.42 -1.95
C VAL A 153 7.18 1.18 -1.45
N GLU A 154 7.63 -0.09 -1.48
CA GLU A 154 8.74 -0.54 -0.68
C GLU A 154 9.81 -1.30 -1.47
N ILE A 155 11.07 -1.19 -0.98
CA ILE A 155 12.19 -2.03 -1.41
C ILE A 155 12.44 -3.11 -0.35
N GLY A 156 12.38 -4.37 -0.72
CA GLY A 156 12.70 -5.50 0.14
C GLY A 156 13.88 -6.31 -0.38
N SER A 157 14.48 -7.11 0.49
CA SER A 157 14.04 -7.34 1.88
C SER A 157 15.17 -7.16 2.90
N SER A 158 16.36 -6.73 2.46
CA SER A 158 17.54 -6.58 3.33
C SER A 158 18.34 -5.31 3.04
N LYS A 159 19.39 -5.07 3.85
CA LYS A 159 20.29 -3.92 3.65
C LYS A 159 20.94 -3.89 2.27
N THR A 160 21.10 -5.05 1.63
CA THR A 160 21.67 -5.15 0.28
C THR A 160 20.77 -4.43 -0.73
N GLU A 161 19.47 -4.75 -0.72
CA GLU A 161 18.49 -4.15 -1.62
C GLU A 161 18.26 -2.69 -1.27
N TRP A 162 18.19 -2.33 0.03
CA TRP A 162 17.97 -0.94 0.46
C TRP A 162 19.10 0.01 0.07
N ARG A 163 20.34 -0.50 -0.09
CA ARG A 163 21.51 0.29 -0.52
C ARG A 163 21.65 0.39 -2.04
N ALA A 164 21.00 -0.49 -2.78
CA ALA A 164 21.16 -0.57 -4.21
C ALA A 164 20.46 0.58 -4.92
N SER A 165 21.12 1.19 -5.89
CA SER A 165 20.57 2.33 -6.65
C SER A 165 19.45 1.93 -7.61
N MET A 166 19.53 0.74 -8.20
CA MET A 166 18.54 0.31 -9.21
C MET A 166 17.12 0.10 -8.62
N PRO A 167 16.92 -0.60 -7.47
CA PRO A 167 15.60 -0.66 -6.86
C PRO A 167 15.13 0.70 -6.32
N ALA A 168 16.04 1.58 -5.85
CA ALA A 168 15.68 2.95 -5.48
C ALA A 168 15.14 3.73 -6.68
N LYS A 169 15.79 3.62 -7.85
CA LYS A 169 15.29 4.14 -9.11
C LYS A 169 13.93 3.53 -9.45
N ALA A 170 13.78 2.20 -9.38
CA ALA A 170 12.53 1.53 -9.72
C ALA A 170 11.33 2.05 -8.90
N VAL A 171 11.49 2.20 -7.58
CA VAL A 171 10.43 2.72 -6.70
C VAL A 171 10.20 4.21 -6.92
N GLY A 172 11.25 5.01 -7.10
CA GLY A 172 11.13 6.45 -7.41
C GLY A 172 10.35 6.70 -8.71
N GLU A 173 10.70 5.99 -9.79
CA GLU A 173 10.00 6.09 -11.08
C GLU A 173 8.55 5.58 -10.98
N ALA A 174 8.32 4.50 -10.23
CA ALA A 174 6.97 4.01 -9.98
C ALA A 174 6.12 5.04 -9.22
N ALA A 175 6.67 5.70 -8.20
CA ALA A 175 5.97 6.76 -7.47
C ALA A 175 5.61 7.94 -8.40
N MET A 176 6.53 8.35 -9.27
CA MET A 176 6.27 9.40 -10.26
C MET A 176 5.20 8.98 -11.27
N ASP A 177 5.19 7.71 -11.70
CA ASP A 177 4.17 7.19 -12.63
C ASP A 177 2.78 7.15 -11.97
N ILE A 178 2.68 6.73 -10.70
CA ILE A 178 1.45 6.79 -9.92
C ILE A 178 0.94 8.23 -9.86
N ALA A 179 1.82 9.18 -9.51
CA ALA A 179 1.45 10.60 -9.37
C ALA A 179 0.93 11.21 -10.69
N ARG A 180 1.51 10.84 -11.81
CA ARG A 180 1.08 11.32 -13.14
C ARG A 180 -0.26 10.73 -13.59
N LYS A 181 -0.59 9.50 -13.16
CA LYS A 181 -1.81 8.80 -13.54
C LYS A 181 -2.96 9.04 -12.57
N TRP A 182 -2.68 9.51 -11.36
CA TRP A 182 -3.69 9.83 -10.36
C TRP A 182 -4.55 11.02 -10.83
N PRO A 183 -5.88 11.01 -10.68
CA PRO A 183 -6.73 10.05 -9.94
C PRO A 183 -7.44 8.98 -10.82
N LEU A 184 -6.72 8.29 -11.69
CA LEU A 184 -7.31 7.17 -12.45
C LEU A 184 -7.89 6.11 -11.50
N THR A 185 -9.14 5.70 -11.72
CA THR A 185 -9.86 4.76 -10.87
C THR A 185 -10.15 3.43 -11.57
N PHE A 186 -10.27 2.36 -10.77
CA PHE A 186 -10.55 1.00 -11.21
C PHE A 186 -11.68 0.38 -10.37
N PRO A 187 -12.45 -0.61 -10.89
CA PRO A 187 -13.31 -1.44 -10.08
C PRO A 187 -12.53 -2.04 -8.91
N SER A 188 -13.01 -1.85 -7.68
CA SER A 188 -12.20 -2.09 -6.49
C SER A 188 -12.83 -3.13 -5.57
N VAL A 189 -12.00 -3.99 -4.97
CA VAL A 189 -12.41 -5.05 -4.06
C VAL A 189 -11.65 -4.97 -2.73
N VAL A 190 -12.28 -5.44 -1.65
CA VAL A 190 -11.60 -5.81 -0.41
C VAL A 190 -11.29 -7.31 -0.42
N GLY A 191 -10.20 -7.73 0.23
CA GLY A 191 -9.70 -9.08 0.18
C GLY A 191 -9.78 -9.84 1.51
N ILE A 192 -10.10 -11.15 1.45
CA ILE A 192 -10.06 -12.06 2.61
C ILE A 192 -9.26 -13.31 2.28
N GLY A 193 -8.29 -13.62 3.14
CA GLY A 193 -7.43 -14.81 3.02
C GLY A 193 -6.05 -14.51 2.44
N GLY A 194 -5.31 -15.56 2.13
CA GLY A 194 -3.95 -15.46 1.62
C GLY A 194 -2.87 -15.38 2.70
N THR A 195 -1.64 -15.56 2.26
CA THR A 195 -0.42 -15.36 3.05
C THR A 195 -0.01 -13.89 3.04
N HIS A 196 1.10 -13.54 3.70
CA HIS A 196 1.60 -12.17 3.76
C HIS A 196 1.77 -11.51 2.38
N TYR A 197 2.33 -12.20 1.42
CA TYR A 197 2.50 -11.73 0.04
C TYR A 197 1.28 -11.92 -0.88
N ALA A 198 0.14 -12.31 -0.36
CA ALA A 198 -1.17 -12.32 -1.02
C ALA A 198 -1.17 -12.83 -2.48
N PRO A 199 -0.61 -14.02 -2.82
CA PRO A 199 -0.32 -14.41 -4.21
C PRO A 199 -1.56 -14.43 -5.11
N ARG A 200 -2.73 -14.83 -4.61
CA ARG A 200 -3.96 -14.85 -5.40
C ARG A 200 -4.51 -13.46 -5.67
N PHE A 201 -4.30 -12.51 -4.76
CA PHE A 201 -4.64 -11.11 -4.98
C PHE A 201 -3.66 -10.43 -5.94
N ASN A 202 -2.40 -10.89 -5.97
CA ASN A 202 -1.44 -10.46 -6.98
C ASN A 202 -1.85 -10.92 -8.39
N GLU A 203 -2.35 -12.14 -8.55
CA GLU A 203 -2.94 -12.60 -9.81
C GLU A 203 -4.12 -11.72 -10.20
N LEU A 204 -5.05 -11.45 -9.27
CA LEU A 204 -6.23 -10.64 -9.53
C LEU A 204 -5.85 -9.23 -10.01
N ILE A 205 -4.97 -8.53 -9.27
CA ILE A 205 -4.62 -7.15 -9.59
C ILE A 205 -3.82 -7.01 -10.89
N THR A 206 -3.05 -8.04 -11.28
CA THR A 206 -2.22 -8.00 -12.49
C THR A 206 -2.92 -8.51 -13.75
N GLN A 207 -3.89 -9.42 -13.63
CA GLN A 207 -4.51 -10.10 -14.76
C GLN A 207 -5.91 -9.60 -15.10
N THR A 208 -6.47 -8.72 -14.27
CA THR A 208 -7.83 -8.19 -14.46
C THR A 208 -7.85 -6.67 -14.35
N GLU A 209 -9.00 -6.06 -14.58
CA GLU A 209 -9.23 -4.63 -14.33
C GLU A 209 -9.36 -4.30 -12.83
N TYR A 210 -9.63 -5.28 -11.98
CA TYR A 210 -9.86 -5.04 -10.56
C TYR A 210 -8.62 -4.49 -9.85
N ALA A 211 -8.86 -3.51 -8.97
CA ALA A 211 -7.94 -3.04 -7.96
C ALA A 211 -8.26 -3.71 -6.61
N VAL A 212 -7.25 -3.90 -5.77
CA VAL A 212 -7.40 -4.54 -4.46
C VAL A 212 -6.99 -3.55 -3.38
N SER A 213 -7.85 -3.33 -2.41
CA SER A 213 -7.57 -2.43 -1.29
C SER A 213 -7.04 -3.21 -0.06
N HIS A 214 -7.75 -3.14 1.07
CA HIS A 214 -7.39 -3.89 2.27
C HIS A 214 -7.54 -5.39 2.08
N ILE A 215 -6.56 -6.17 2.55
CA ILE A 215 -6.58 -7.62 2.54
C ILE A 215 -6.43 -8.13 3.98
N ILE A 216 -7.44 -8.88 4.48
CA ILE A 216 -7.39 -9.57 5.76
C ILE A 216 -6.63 -10.89 5.57
N PRO A 217 -5.43 -11.07 6.16
CA PRO A 217 -4.66 -12.29 5.95
C PRO A 217 -5.26 -13.50 6.68
N LYS A 218 -5.01 -14.70 6.14
CA LYS A 218 -5.55 -15.96 6.68
C LYS A 218 -5.22 -16.20 8.16
N TYR A 219 -4.06 -15.74 8.60
CA TYR A 219 -3.58 -15.99 9.96
C TYR A 219 -4.25 -15.12 11.04
N TYR A 220 -5.07 -14.14 10.65
CA TYR A 220 -5.89 -13.34 11.57
C TYR A 220 -7.37 -13.75 11.59
N LEU A 221 -7.84 -14.58 10.65
CA LEU A 221 -9.26 -14.90 10.50
C LEU A 221 -9.88 -15.62 11.71
N ASP A 222 -9.07 -16.33 12.52
CA ASP A 222 -9.53 -16.96 13.77
C ASP A 222 -9.60 -15.96 14.94
N SER A 223 -9.04 -14.74 14.83
CA SER A 223 -8.91 -13.78 15.94
C SER A 223 -9.48 -12.40 15.66
N VAL A 224 -9.90 -12.12 14.43
CA VAL A 224 -10.43 -10.81 14.03
C VAL A 224 -11.94 -10.75 14.27
N ASN A 225 -12.45 -9.58 14.70
CA ASN A 225 -13.87 -9.27 14.60
C ASN A 225 -14.20 -8.95 13.13
N LEU A 226 -14.54 -9.98 12.36
CA LEU A 226 -14.66 -9.90 10.91
C LEU A 226 -15.71 -8.89 10.44
N PRO A 227 -16.95 -8.83 10.98
CA PRO A 227 -17.95 -7.82 10.60
C PRO A 227 -17.44 -6.38 10.79
N MET A 228 -16.87 -6.08 11.96
CA MET A 228 -16.33 -4.76 12.28
C MET A 228 -15.16 -4.40 11.33
N MET A 229 -14.24 -5.32 11.12
CA MET A 229 -13.05 -5.06 10.32
C MET A 229 -13.35 -5.01 8.83
N LEU A 230 -14.30 -5.79 8.32
CA LEU A 230 -14.74 -5.70 6.93
C LEU A 230 -15.46 -4.34 6.68
N LYS A 231 -16.28 -3.89 7.63
CA LYS A 231 -16.87 -2.54 7.57
C LYS A 231 -15.80 -1.45 7.54
N GLN A 232 -14.72 -1.58 8.31
CA GLN A 232 -13.60 -0.65 8.22
C GLN A 232 -12.89 -0.76 6.87
N ALA A 233 -12.59 -1.97 6.38
CA ALA A 233 -11.92 -2.17 5.11
C ALA A 233 -12.67 -1.49 3.94
N THR A 234 -13.99 -1.54 3.93
CA THR A 234 -14.81 -0.84 2.94
C THR A 234 -14.82 0.67 3.14
N SER A 235 -15.09 1.15 4.36
CA SER A 235 -15.21 2.58 4.65
C SER A 235 -13.86 3.33 4.69
N LYS A 236 -12.74 2.62 4.78
CA LYS A 236 -11.37 3.15 4.74
C LYS A 236 -10.70 2.93 3.39
N THR A 237 -11.47 2.64 2.37
CA THR A 237 -11.04 2.65 0.96
C THR A 237 -11.68 3.85 0.27
N LEU A 238 -10.88 4.60 -0.51
CA LEU A 238 -11.35 5.81 -1.20
C LEU A 238 -12.43 5.48 -2.24
N GLU A 239 -12.22 4.37 -2.97
CA GLU A 239 -13.15 3.91 -3.99
C GLU A 239 -14.37 3.21 -3.36
N GLN A 240 -15.50 3.26 -4.06
CA GLN A 240 -16.66 2.48 -3.68
C GLN A 240 -16.37 0.99 -3.84
N ILE A 241 -16.56 0.23 -2.78
CA ILE A 241 -16.40 -1.22 -2.77
C ILE A 241 -17.74 -1.90 -2.94
N GLY A 242 -17.88 -2.73 -3.97
CA GLY A 242 -19.06 -3.58 -4.20
C GLY A 242 -18.77 -5.07 -3.99
N ILE A 243 -17.49 -5.46 -3.92
CA ILE A 243 -17.08 -6.88 -3.88
C ILE A 243 -16.14 -7.13 -2.70
N CYS A 244 -16.45 -8.19 -1.95
CA CYS A 244 -15.55 -8.84 -1.01
C CYS A 244 -14.98 -10.11 -1.68
N ALA A 245 -13.73 -10.03 -2.16
CA ALA A 245 -13.04 -11.12 -2.83
C ALA A 245 -12.35 -12.06 -1.82
N TYR A 246 -12.48 -13.39 -2.00
CA TYR A 246 -11.82 -14.32 -1.09
C TYR A 246 -10.90 -15.32 -1.78
N ASP A 247 -9.75 -15.58 -1.13
CA ASP A 247 -8.87 -16.68 -1.50
C ASP A 247 -9.38 -17.99 -0.89
N HIS A 248 -9.86 -18.91 -1.74
CA HIS A 248 -10.41 -20.19 -1.29
C HIS A 248 -9.38 -21.05 -0.57
N GLY A 249 -8.14 -21.10 -1.06
CA GLY A 249 -7.04 -21.83 -0.45
C GLY A 249 -6.55 -21.20 0.86
N GLY A 250 -6.73 -19.89 1.00
CA GLY A 250 -6.38 -19.12 2.18
C GLY A 250 -7.47 -19.00 3.24
N THR A 251 -8.62 -19.73 3.11
CA THR A 251 -9.75 -19.63 4.04
C THR A 251 -10.34 -21.01 4.37
N LYS A 252 -10.71 -21.24 5.64
CA LYS A 252 -11.50 -22.41 6.07
C LYS A 252 -12.98 -22.22 5.71
N SER A 253 -13.77 -23.30 5.72
CA SER A 253 -15.21 -23.24 5.48
C SER A 253 -15.94 -22.27 6.44
N LEU A 254 -15.59 -22.34 7.73
CA LEU A 254 -16.16 -21.47 8.75
C LEU A 254 -15.81 -19.98 8.50
N HIS A 255 -14.57 -19.68 8.11
CA HIS A 255 -14.15 -18.33 7.74
C HIS A 255 -15.01 -17.78 6.58
N ARG A 256 -15.22 -18.60 5.53
CA ARG A 256 -16.03 -18.22 4.37
C ARG A 256 -17.49 -17.99 4.72
N LYS A 257 -18.04 -18.79 5.66
CA LYS A 257 -19.41 -18.59 6.15
C LYS A 257 -19.54 -17.22 6.84
N HIS A 258 -18.72 -16.94 7.84
CA HIS A 258 -18.77 -15.68 8.58
C HIS A 258 -18.43 -14.47 7.68
N ALA A 259 -17.50 -14.65 6.72
CA ALA A 259 -17.15 -13.60 5.79
C ALA A 259 -18.30 -13.28 4.81
N ARG A 260 -19.04 -14.30 4.37
CA ARG A 260 -20.21 -14.12 3.52
C ARG A 260 -21.29 -13.37 4.27
N GLU A 261 -21.65 -13.80 5.48
CA GLU A 261 -22.64 -13.14 6.33
C GLU A 261 -22.26 -11.65 6.54
N ALA A 262 -21.02 -11.37 6.89
CA ALA A 262 -20.52 -9.99 7.07
C ALA A 262 -20.52 -9.16 5.77
N ALA A 263 -20.26 -9.77 4.63
CA ALA A 263 -20.31 -9.11 3.33
C ALA A 263 -21.75 -8.78 2.91
N GLU A 264 -22.68 -9.74 3.07
CA GLU A 264 -24.11 -9.58 2.79
C GLU A 264 -24.73 -8.47 3.65
N ASP A 265 -24.39 -8.40 4.94
CA ASP A 265 -24.82 -7.33 5.86
C ASP A 265 -24.35 -5.93 5.42
N LEU A 266 -23.27 -5.85 4.64
CA LEU A 266 -22.72 -4.61 4.09
C LEU A 266 -23.17 -4.35 2.64
N GLY A 267 -24.01 -5.23 2.07
CA GLY A 267 -24.44 -5.13 0.68
C GLY A 267 -23.33 -5.43 -0.34
N LEU A 268 -22.33 -6.23 0.02
CA LEU A 268 -21.23 -6.62 -0.85
C LEU A 268 -21.46 -7.99 -1.48
N ASP A 269 -21.10 -8.14 -2.74
CA ASP A 269 -20.97 -9.44 -3.38
C ASP A 269 -19.79 -10.22 -2.80
N PHE A 270 -20.03 -11.45 -2.31
CA PHE A 270 -18.98 -12.32 -1.80
C PHE A 270 -18.48 -13.28 -2.88
N VAL A 271 -17.37 -12.95 -3.54
CA VAL A 271 -16.92 -13.61 -4.77
C VAL A 271 -15.55 -14.28 -4.59
N ARG A 272 -15.42 -15.49 -5.13
CA ARG A 272 -14.12 -16.18 -5.15
C ARG A 272 -13.19 -15.54 -6.17
N ILE A 273 -11.91 -15.30 -5.82
CA ILE A 273 -10.91 -14.70 -6.74
C ILE A 273 -10.85 -15.44 -8.08
N ARG A 274 -10.92 -16.80 -8.07
CA ARG A 274 -10.92 -17.57 -9.33
C ARG A 274 -12.04 -17.18 -10.29
N ASP A 275 -13.19 -16.81 -9.76
CA ASP A 275 -14.36 -16.51 -10.58
C ASP A 275 -14.24 -15.09 -11.18
N LEU A 276 -13.62 -14.15 -10.45
CA LEU A 276 -13.23 -12.83 -10.98
C LEU A 276 -12.16 -12.94 -12.08
N LEU A 277 -11.19 -13.85 -11.93
CA LEU A 277 -10.16 -14.13 -12.95
C LEU A 277 -10.71 -14.76 -14.23
N ARG A 278 -11.89 -15.38 -14.21
CA ARG A 278 -12.53 -16.05 -15.37
C ARG A 278 -13.50 -15.14 -16.10
N GLY A 279 -13.97 -14.09 -15.47
CA GLY A 279 -14.91 -13.15 -16.06
C GLY A 279 -14.26 -12.03 -16.87
N CYS A 280 -12.94 -12.07 -17.02
CA CYS A 280 -12.13 -11.11 -17.78
C CYS A 280 -11.72 -11.67 -19.13
#